data_34d486de4c8ca798a1a68d99c1c7a81b
#
_entry.id   34d486de4c8ca798a1a68d99c1c7a81b
#
_cell.length_a   1.000
_cell.length_b   1.000
_cell.length_c   1.000
_cell.angle_alpha   90.00
_cell.angle_beta   90.00
_cell.angle_gamma   90.00
#
_symmetry.space_group_name_H-M   'P 1'
#
loop_
_entity.id
_entity.type
_entity.pdbx_description
1 polymer ?
#
loop_
_entity_poly.entity_id
_entity_poly.type
_entity_poly.pdbx_seq_one_letter_code
_entity_poly.pdbx_strand_id
1 'polypeptide(L)'
;MKVIYDNEPSVLEAVGNGSHRYHYDIKAVKTESAEKSSGTESRTQYECQEVIVWEPVTSNKITEAVISDKWDGNQEQKLINEYNAIQLGITTDKEEIASKTAAYKEFLAERVRLKTIVDT
;
A
#
# COMPACT_ATOMS: atom_id res chain seq x y z
N MET A 1 4.41 -2.59 3.79
CA MET A 1 4.60 -2.81 5.24
C MET A 1 4.45 -1.48 5.97
N LYS A 2 3.65 -1.46 7.01
CA LYS A 2 3.40 -0.25 7.78
C LYS A 2 4.54 -0.01 8.78
N VAL A 3 5.08 1.20 8.78
CA VAL A 3 6.15 1.61 9.69
C VAL A 3 5.83 2.97 10.33
N ILE A 4 6.44 3.25 11.47
CA ILE A 4 6.27 4.50 12.20
C ILE A 4 7.64 5.12 12.44
N TYR A 5 7.78 6.39 12.12
CA TYR A 5 9.01 7.15 12.31
C TYR A 5 8.78 8.36 13.22
N ASP A 6 9.78 8.73 13.99
CA ASP A 6 9.73 9.93 14.83
C ASP A 6 9.86 11.22 14.03
N ASN A 7 10.49 11.15 12.85
CA ASN A 7 10.66 12.26 11.93
C ASN A 7 10.03 11.90 10.57
N GLU A 8 9.66 12.92 9.81
CA GLU A 8 9.10 12.70 8.48
C GLU A 8 10.11 11.95 7.59
N PRO A 9 9.75 10.75 7.09
CA PRO A 9 10.65 9.99 6.24
C PRO A 9 10.74 10.56 4.84
N SER A 10 11.88 10.36 4.20
CA SER A 10 12.04 10.69 2.77
C SER A 10 11.22 9.72 1.93
N VAL A 11 10.66 10.21 0.83
CA VAL A 11 9.88 9.37 -0.09
C VAL A 11 10.73 8.23 -0.63
N LEU A 12 11.98 8.52 -0.98
CA LEU A 12 12.92 7.50 -1.45
C LEU A 12 14.24 7.65 -0.70
N GLU A 13 14.64 6.60 0.00
CA GLU A 13 15.84 6.60 0.81
C GLU A 13 16.79 5.49 0.38
N ALA A 14 18.04 5.83 0.09
CA ALA A 14 19.07 4.86 -0.26
C ALA A 14 19.58 4.16 1.01
N VAL A 15 19.61 2.82 0.99
CA VAL A 15 20.07 2.01 2.12
C VAL A 15 21.59 1.78 2.06
N GLY A 16 22.19 1.88 0.87
CA GLY A 16 23.63 1.75 0.70
C GLY A 16 24.11 0.39 0.23
N ASN A 17 23.23 -0.57 0.05
CA ASN A 17 23.55 -1.93 -0.40
C ASN A 17 22.93 -2.27 -1.76
N GLY A 18 22.58 -1.25 -2.56
CA GLY A 18 21.88 -1.43 -3.83
C GLY A 18 20.37 -1.45 -3.69
N SER A 19 19.84 -1.28 -2.48
CA SER A 19 18.40 -1.19 -2.23
C SER A 19 18.00 0.22 -1.81
N HIS A 20 16.71 0.54 -2.03
CA HIS A 20 16.12 1.79 -1.63
C HIS A 20 14.81 1.50 -0.90
N ARG A 21 14.50 2.34 0.10
CA ARG A 21 13.21 2.30 0.79
C ARG A 21 12.31 3.36 0.17
N TYR A 22 11.17 2.94 -0.33
CA TYR A 22 10.14 3.84 -0.84
C TYR A 22 9.03 3.97 0.21
N HIS A 23 8.71 5.20 0.58
CA HIS A 23 7.67 5.51 1.55
C HIS A 23 6.48 6.17 0.87
N TYR A 24 5.28 5.69 1.16
CA TYR A 24 4.05 6.25 0.62
C TYR A 24 2.94 6.24 1.68
N ASP A 25 1.88 6.99 1.43
CA ASP A 25 0.79 7.19 2.40
C ASP A 25 1.30 7.69 3.75
N ILE A 26 2.18 8.68 3.73
CA ILE A 26 2.79 9.27 4.91
C ILE A 26 1.76 10.14 5.63
N LYS A 27 1.52 9.85 6.91
CA LYS A 27 0.58 10.60 7.76
C LYS A 27 1.23 11.01 9.05
N ALA A 28 1.00 12.25 9.45
CA ALA A 28 1.39 12.72 10.78
C ALA A 28 0.36 12.25 11.80
N VAL A 29 0.81 11.56 12.84
CA VAL A 29 -0.03 11.06 13.93
C VAL A 29 0.45 11.65 15.23
N LYS A 30 -0.46 12.26 15.99
CA LYS A 30 -0.13 12.74 17.33
C LYS A 30 -0.33 11.62 18.34
N THR A 31 0.73 11.26 19.02
CA THR A 31 0.65 10.30 20.12
C THR A 31 0.83 11.05 21.45
N GLU A 32 -0.11 10.81 22.38
CA GLU A 32 0.02 11.27 23.74
C GLU A 32 0.70 10.18 24.56
N SER A 33 1.79 10.54 25.22
CA SER A 33 2.45 9.63 26.14
C SER A 33 1.70 9.63 27.48
N ALA A 34 1.20 8.47 27.89
CA ALA A 34 0.46 8.30 29.13
C ALA A 34 1.35 8.28 30.39
N GLU A 35 2.65 8.34 30.24
CA GLU A 35 3.60 8.21 31.37
C GLU A 35 4.00 9.53 31.99
N LYS A 36 3.16 10.51 31.97
CA LYS A 36 3.63 11.81 32.41
C LYS A 36 3.10 12.25 33.73
N SER A 37 4.01 12.35 34.64
CA SER A 37 3.77 13.01 35.89
C SER A 37 3.74 14.53 35.79
N SER A 38 4.14 15.13 34.68
CA SER A 38 4.31 16.59 34.60
C SER A 38 3.74 17.22 33.34
N GLY A 39 2.62 16.73 32.87
CA GLY A 39 1.95 17.29 31.71
C GLY A 39 2.13 16.47 30.43
N THR A 40 1.20 16.65 29.54
CA THR A 40 1.18 15.95 28.25
C THR A 40 2.16 16.57 27.27
N GLU A 41 3.23 15.88 26.96
CA GLU A 41 3.97 16.16 25.74
C GLU A 41 3.38 15.35 24.60
N SER A 42 2.78 16.02 23.65
CA SER A 42 2.35 15.38 22.41
C SER A 42 3.56 15.22 21.49
N ARG A 43 3.87 13.97 21.12
CA ARG A 43 4.85 13.67 20.09
C ARG A 43 4.15 13.52 18.77
N THR A 44 4.67 14.16 17.72
CA THR A 44 4.23 13.90 16.36
C THR A 44 5.08 12.77 15.82
N GLN A 45 4.42 11.67 15.44
CA GLN A 45 5.04 10.56 14.74
C GLN A 45 4.48 10.49 13.32
N TYR A 46 5.23 9.85 12.43
CA TYR A 46 4.83 9.71 11.04
C TYR A 46 4.62 8.23 10.74
N GLU A 47 3.40 7.92 10.36
CA GLU A 47 2.99 6.59 9.93
C GLU A 47 3.00 6.53 8.42
N CYS A 48 3.64 5.52 7.84
CA CYS A 48 3.69 5.36 6.40
C CYS A 48 3.80 3.88 6.01
N GLN A 49 3.60 3.61 4.73
CA GLN A 49 3.89 2.31 4.14
C GLN A 49 5.30 2.32 3.57
N GLU A 50 6.01 1.23 3.73
CA GLU A 50 7.40 1.08 3.27
C GLU A 50 7.53 -0.15 2.39
N VAL A 51 8.23 0.01 1.26
CA VAL A 51 8.63 -1.10 0.40
C VAL A 51 10.10 -0.95 0.03
N ILE A 52 10.75 -2.07 -0.25
CA ILE A 52 12.16 -2.08 -0.66
C ILE A 52 12.24 -2.32 -2.16
N VAL A 53 13.01 -1.47 -2.84
CA VAL A 53 13.21 -1.53 -4.28
C VAL A 53 14.70 -1.62 -4.55
N TRP A 54 15.11 -2.59 -5.39
CA TRP A 54 16.52 -2.79 -5.75
C TRP A 54 16.89 -2.00 -6.99
N GLU A 55 18.12 -1.55 -7.06
CA GLU A 55 18.65 -0.83 -8.24
C GLU A 55 18.68 -1.71 -9.50
N PRO A 56 18.45 -1.15 -10.71
CA PRO A 56 18.12 0.26 -10.96
C PRO A 56 16.69 0.60 -10.54
N VAL A 57 16.50 1.77 -9.89
CA VAL A 57 15.21 2.21 -9.40
C VAL A 57 14.45 2.88 -10.54
N THR A 58 13.32 2.30 -10.93
CA THR A 58 12.42 2.86 -11.94
C THR A 58 11.02 2.96 -11.36
N SER A 59 10.18 3.83 -11.95
CA SER A 59 8.79 3.96 -11.50
C SER A 59 8.03 2.64 -11.61
N ASN A 60 8.29 1.84 -12.64
CA ASN A 60 7.67 0.51 -12.79
C ASN A 60 8.06 -0.43 -11.66
N LYS A 61 9.32 -0.47 -11.25
CA LYS A 61 9.78 -1.31 -10.14
C LYS A 61 9.15 -0.88 -8.83
N ILE A 62 9.07 0.42 -8.58
CA ILE A 62 8.44 0.96 -7.37
C ILE A 62 6.95 0.59 -7.36
N THR A 63 6.26 0.76 -8.48
CA THR A 63 4.85 0.42 -8.62
C THR A 63 4.62 -1.06 -8.36
N GLU A 64 5.42 -1.94 -8.94
CA GLU A 64 5.33 -3.39 -8.70
C GLU A 64 5.56 -3.75 -7.25
N ALA A 65 6.55 -3.14 -6.61
CA ALA A 65 6.86 -3.39 -5.20
C ALA A 65 5.71 -2.97 -4.30
N VAL A 66 5.11 -1.80 -4.55
CA VAL A 66 3.98 -1.28 -3.78
C VAL A 66 2.75 -2.17 -3.95
N ILE A 67 2.45 -2.58 -5.17
CA ILE A 67 1.31 -3.46 -5.46
C ILE A 67 1.52 -4.83 -4.80
N SER A 68 2.72 -5.40 -4.88
CA SER A 68 3.04 -6.69 -4.28
C SER A 68 3.01 -6.67 -2.75
N ASP A 69 3.27 -5.52 -2.15
CA ASP A 69 3.15 -5.36 -0.69
C ASP A 69 1.68 -5.40 -0.23
N LYS A 70 0.76 -4.86 -1.02
CA LYS A 70 -0.67 -4.86 -0.70
C LYS A 70 -1.39 -6.15 -1.08
N TRP A 71 -1.06 -6.71 -2.24
CA TRP A 71 -1.65 -7.95 -2.73
C TRP A 71 -0.54 -8.87 -3.20
N ASP A 72 -0.49 -10.07 -2.66
CA ASP A 72 0.41 -11.09 -3.19
C ASP A 72 -0.12 -11.62 -4.54
N GLY A 73 0.71 -12.37 -5.27
CA GLY A 73 0.32 -12.90 -6.58
C GLY A 73 -0.92 -13.79 -6.52
N ASN A 74 -1.13 -14.52 -5.42
CA ASN A 74 -2.29 -15.37 -5.25
C ASN A 74 -3.56 -14.55 -5.06
N GLN A 75 -3.50 -13.46 -4.31
CA GLN A 75 -4.65 -12.56 -4.10
C GLN A 75 -5.07 -11.88 -5.40
N GLU A 76 -4.11 -11.39 -6.18
CA GLU A 76 -4.39 -10.81 -7.48
C GLU A 76 -5.03 -11.82 -8.41
N GLN A 77 -4.47 -13.01 -8.49
CA GLN A 77 -4.99 -14.06 -9.37
C GLN A 77 -6.39 -14.49 -8.97
N LYS A 78 -6.67 -14.56 -7.67
CA LYS A 78 -8.00 -14.87 -7.16
C LYS A 78 -9.02 -13.83 -7.60
N LEU A 79 -8.71 -12.53 -7.48
CA LEU A 79 -9.59 -11.45 -7.89
C LEU A 79 -9.88 -11.51 -9.39
N ILE A 80 -8.86 -11.74 -10.21
CA ILE A 80 -8.99 -11.85 -11.65
C ILE A 80 -9.84 -13.07 -12.04
N ASN A 81 -9.58 -14.21 -11.42
CA ASN A 81 -10.32 -15.44 -11.69
C ASN A 81 -11.79 -15.34 -11.29
N GLU A 82 -12.09 -14.72 -10.17
CA GLU A 82 -13.46 -14.50 -9.71
C GLU A 82 -14.22 -13.60 -10.66
N TYR A 83 -13.59 -12.53 -11.14
CA TYR A 83 -14.20 -11.64 -12.12
C TYR A 83 -14.41 -12.32 -13.46
N ASN A 84 -13.43 -13.10 -13.94
CA ASN A 84 -13.56 -13.86 -15.17
C ASN A 84 -14.68 -14.91 -15.10
N ALA A 85 -14.87 -15.55 -13.95
CA ALA A 85 -15.97 -16.49 -13.73
C ALA A 85 -17.33 -15.81 -13.89
N ILE A 86 -17.46 -14.56 -13.45
CA ILE A 86 -18.67 -13.74 -13.63
C ILE A 86 -18.89 -13.46 -15.12
N GLN A 87 -17.84 -13.05 -15.83
CA GLN A 87 -17.92 -12.73 -17.27
C GLN A 87 -18.28 -13.94 -18.12
N LEU A 88 -17.82 -15.13 -17.73
CA LEU A 88 -18.11 -16.37 -18.44
C LEU A 88 -19.45 -17.00 -18.05
N GLY A 89 -20.19 -16.40 -17.12
CA GLY A 89 -21.49 -16.90 -16.70
C GLY A 89 -21.44 -18.10 -15.77
N ILE A 90 -20.26 -18.44 -15.24
CA ILE A 90 -20.07 -19.54 -14.29
C ILE A 90 -20.65 -19.17 -12.92
N THR A 91 -20.43 -17.94 -12.48
CA THR A 91 -20.99 -17.40 -11.24
C THR A 91 -22.34 -16.74 -11.58
N THR A 92 -23.42 -17.23 -11.01
CA THR A 92 -24.79 -16.77 -11.32
C THR A 92 -25.51 -16.13 -10.13
N ASP A 93 -24.97 -16.23 -8.92
CA ASP A 93 -25.56 -15.62 -7.74
C ASP A 93 -25.38 -14.11 -7.78
N LYS A 94 -26.49 -13.36 -7.72
CA LYS A 94 -26.48 -11.89 -7.80
C LYS A 94 -25.70 -11.22 -6.70
N GLU A 95 -25.79 -11.73 -5.47
CA GLU A 95 -25.03 -11.16 -4.33
C GLU A 95 -23.52 -11.41 -4.49
N GLU A 96 -23.16 -12.59 -4.94
CA GLU A 96 -21.79 -12.96 -5.22
C GLU A 96 -21.20 -12.13 -6.36
N ILE A 97 -21.96 -11.95 -7.43
CA ILE A 97 -21.56 -11.12 -8.57
C ILE A 97 -21.30 -9.67 -8.12
N ALA A 98 -22.21 -9.09 -7.35
CA ALA A 98 -22.08 -7.73 -6.87
C ALA A 98 -20.84 -7.57 -5.96
N SER A 99 -20.64 -8.50 -5.03
CA SER A 99 -19.52 -8.48 -4.08
C SER A 99 -18.18 -8.61 -4.80
N LYS A 100 -18.04 -9.59 -5.69
CA LYS A 100 -16.79 -9.87 -6.40
C LYS A 100 -16.46 -8.79 -7.42
N THR A 101 -17.48 -8.24 -8.09
CA THR A 101 -17.29 -7.13 -9.03
C THR A 101 -16.82 -5.89 -8.30
N ALA A 102 -17.42 -5.57 -7.13
CA ALA A 102 -17.00 -4.45 -6.29
C ALA A 102 -15.55 -4.63 -5.82
N ALA A 103 -15.17 -5.82 -5.37
CA ALA A 103 -13.81 -6.11 -4.94
C ALA A 103 -12.79 -5.92 -6.08
N TYR A 104 -13.13 -6.36 -7.28
CA TYR A 104 -12.27 -6.21 -8.45
C TYR A 104 -12.12 -4.74 -8.86
N LYS A 105 -13.22 -3.99 -8.85
CA LYS A 105 -13.19 -2.55 -9.15
C LYS A 105 -12.35 -1.78 -8.14
N GLU A 106 -12.49 -2.10 -6.87
CA GLU A 106 -11.68 -1.51 -5.80
C GLU A 106 -10.20 -1.80 -5.99
N PHE A 107 -9.86 -3.04 -6.35
CA PHE A 107 -8.50 -3.44 -6.65
C PHE A 107 -7.91 -2.62 -7.81
N LEU A 108 -8.65 -2.48 -8.91
CA LEU A 108 -8.20 -1.71 -10.07
C LEU A 108 -8.04 -0.22 -9.73
N ALA A 109 -8.97 0.36 -8.98
CA ALA A 109 -8.91 1.75 -8.55
C ALA A 109 -7.69 2.00 -7.66
N GLU A 110 -7.42 1.08 -6.75
CA GLU A 110 -6.26 1.18 -5.86
C GLU A 110 -4.93 1.06 -6.63
N ARG A 111 -4.86 0.20 -7.63
CA ARG A 111 -3.68 0.10 -8.50
C ARG A 111 -3.40 1.41 -9.22
N VAL A 112 -4.44 2.07 -9.74
CA VAL A 112 -4.32 3.37 -10.41
C VAL A 112 -3.85 4.43 -9.43
N ARG A 113 -4.40 4.45 -8.23
CA ARG A 113 -4.01 5.39 -7.17
C ARG A 113 -2.52 5.24 -6.83
N LEU A 114 -2.08 4.01 -6.61
CA LEU A 114 -0.68 3.72 -6.25
C LEU A 114 0.28 4.09 -7.37
N LYS A 115 -0.08 3.81 -8.62
CA LYS A 115 0.71 4.21 -9.78
C LYS A 115 0.84 5.73 -9.87
N THR A 116 -0.25 6.45 -9.63
CA THR A 116 -0.26 7.92 -9.64
C THR A 116 0.65 8.48 -8.55
N ILE A 117 0.64 7.90 -7.35
CA ILE A 117 1.53 8.29 -6.26
C ILE A 117 3.00 8.10 -6.66
N VAL A 118 3.33 6.98 -7.26
CA VAL A 118 4.71 6.68 -7.69
C VAL A 118 5.18 7.61 -8.79
N ASP A 119 4.30 7.97 -9.72
CA ASP A 119 4.64 8.82 -10.86
C ASP A 119 4.73 10.32 -10.50
N THR A 120 4.33 10.70 -9.31
CA THR A 120 4.54 12.07 -8.81
C THR A 120 5.83 12.17 -7.95
#